data_6190029d995fa5a707651114a0bce06d
#
_entry.id   6190029d995fa5a707651114a0bce06d
#
_cell.length_a   1.000
_cell.length_b   1.000
_cell.length_c   1.000
_cell.angle_alpha   90.00
_cell.angle_beta   90.00
_cell.angle_gamma   90.00
#
_symmetry.space_group_name_H-M   'P 1'
#
loop_
_entity.id
_entity.type
_entity.pdbx_description
1 polymer ?
#
loop_
_entity_poly.entity_id
_entity_poly.type
_entity_poly.pdbx_seq_one_letter_code
_entity_poly.pdbx_strand_id
1 'polypeptide(L)'
;MSFIDSYKRLEKLCSEIYNDNHGVSSYVDEMVNTPIGARYVPGWDEDLKQLKHYRWVRNQIVHDPGCTEENMCEYGDAQWLDNFRSRIMSANDPLALYRKARNPQPTQRPRQTYTPEPRTYTYPRRTSAPQRSAGCLTYIIGVLLVIVAVAWIVSTF
;
A
#
# COMPACT_ATOMS: atom_id res chain seq x y z
N MET A 1 14.69 -6.58 27.64
CA MET A 1 14.77 -5.53 26.63
C MET A 1 13.95 -4.38 27.17
N SER A 2 14.44 -3.15 27.17
CA SER A 2 13.77 -2.00 27.76
C SER A 2 12.61 -1.55 26.85
N PHE A 3 11.50 -1.14 27.45
CA PHE A 3 10.34 -0.57 26.75
C PHE A 3 10.74 0.71 26.00
N ILE A 4 11.46 1.63 26.66
CA ILE A 4 11.89 2.89 26.06
C ILE A 4 12.79 2.65 24.84
N ASP A 5 13.69 1.67 24.88
CA ASP A 5 14.55 1.37 23.74
C ASP A 5 13.75 0.78 22.55
N SER A 6 12.77 -0.08 22.83
CA SER A 6 11.88 -0.61 21.79
C SER A 6 11.01 0.49 21.19
N TYR A 7 10.49 1.40 22.03
CA TYR A 7 9.72 2.55 21.56
C TYR A 7 10.56 3.50 20.69
N LYS A 8 11.79 3.83 21.10
CA LYS A 8 12.70 4.67 20.31
C LYS A 8 13.01 4.07 18.93
N ARG A 9 13.17 2.73 18.85
CA ARG A 9 13.37 2.06 17.55
C ARG A 9 12.14 2.15 16.65
N LEU A 10 10.94 2.02 17.23
CA LEU A 10 9.69 2.20 16.50
C LEU A 10 9.52 3.65 16.06
N GLU A 11 9.74 4.61 16.96
CA GLU A 11 9.68 6.05 16.70
C GLU A 11 10.59 6.44 15.53
N LYS A 12 11.85 5.98 15.55
CA LYS A 12 12.80 6.24 14.48
C LYS A 12 12.32 5.71 13.13
N LEU A 13 11.83 4.46 13.10
CA LEU A 13 11.30 3.86 11.86
C LEU A 13 10.10 4.67 11.31
N CYS A 14 9.16 5.02 12.17
CA CYS A 14 8.01 5.82 11.77
C CYS A 14 8.44 7.22 11.31
N SER A 15 9.39 7.87 12.02
CA SER A 15 9.93 9.18 11.62
C SER A 15 10.57 9.15 10.23
N GLU A 16 11.28 8.08 9.90
CA GLU A 16 11.84 7.88 8.56
C GLU A 16 10.75 7.71 7.49
N ILE A 17 9.67 7.00 7.81
CA ILE A 17 8.54 6.78 6.87
C ILE A 17 7.77 8.08 6.59
N TYR A 18 7.51 8.87 7.65
CA TYR A 18 6.72 10.10 7.55
C TYR A 18 7.55 11.34 7.28
N ASN A 19 8.88 11.24 7.34
CA ASN A 19 9.81 12.37 7.32
C ASN A 19 9.43 13.44 8.36
N ASP A 20 9.08 13.00 9.57
CA ASP A 20 8.56 13.81 10.67
C ASP A 20 9.22 13.38 11.99
N ASN A 21 9.44 14.32 12.91
CA ASN A 21 10.04 14.06 14.23
C ASN A 21 9.07 13.38 15.22
N HIS A 22 7.80 13.23 14.87
CA HIS A 22 6.74 12.63 15.68
C HIS A 22 6.22 11.31 15.05
N GLY A 23 7.12 10.42 14.68
CA GLY A 23 6.84 9.27 13.84
C GLY A 23 5.70 8.38 14.31
N VAL A 24 5.69 7.92 15.58
CA VAL A 24 4.60 7.10 16.12
C VAL A 24 3.30 7.90 16.18
N SER A 25 3.35 9.20 16.48
CA SER A 25 2.15 10.05 16.47
C SER A 25 1.59 10.17 15.05
N SER A 26 2.43 10.42 14.06
CA SER A 26 2.02 10.50 12.65
C SER A 26 1.41 9.19 12.16
N TYR A 27 1.96 8.04 12.57
CA TYR A 27 1.38 6.73 12.29
C TYR A 27 -0.01 6.55 12.93
N VAL A 28 -0.16 6.92 14.21
CA VAL A 28 -1.45 6.90 14.93
C VAL A 28 -2.46 7.81 14.26
N ASP A 29 -2.05 9.01 13.87
CA ASP A 29 -2.93 9.99 13.22
C ASP A 29 -3.40 9.51 11.84
N GLU A 30 -2.55 8.85 11.05
CA GLU A 30 -2.98 8.21 9.80
C GLU A 30 -4.00 7.10 10.05
N MET A 31 -3.81 6.27 11.09
CA MET A 31 -4.81 5.26 11.45
C MET A 31 -6.15 5.90 11.87
N VAL A 32 -6.12 6.97 12.68
CA VAL A 32 -7.31 7.71 13.12
C VAL A 32 -8.04 8.34 11.93
N ASN A 33 -7.29 8.91 10.99
CA ASN A 33 -7.83 9.52 9.77
C ASN A 33 -8.29 8.50 8.72
N THR A 34 -8.17 7.19 9.04
CA THR A 34 -8.63 6.09 8.20
C THR A 34 -9.77 5.31 8.91
N PRO A 35 -10.95 5.91 9.15
CA PRO A 35 -11.98 5.34 10.02
C PRO A 35 -12.57 4.01 9.50
N ILE A 36 -12.42 3.73 8.23
CA ILE A 36 -12.87 2.47 7.62
C ILE A 36 -11.82 1.35 7.71
N GLY A 37 -10.65 1.62 8.31
CA GLY A 37 -9.55 0.65 8.43
C GLY A 37 -9.97 -0.63 9.13
N ALA A 38 -10.68 -0.53 10.25
CA ALA A 38 -11.20 -1.66 11.02
C ALA A 38 -12.13 -2.59 10.21
N ARG A 39 -12.77 -2.08 9.16
CA ARG A 39 -13.63 -2.89 8.28
C ARG A 39 -12.83 -3.84 7.38
N TYR A 40 -11.60 -3.47 7.06
CA TYR A 40 -10.75 -4.19 6.11
C TYR A 40 -9.64 -4.98 6.79
N VAL A 41 -9.22 -4.57 7.99
CA VAL A 41 -8.07 -5.16 8.67
C VAL A 41 -8.48 -5.61 10.07
N PRO A 42 -8.51 -6.94 10.32
CA PRO A 42 -8.71 -7.47 11.67
C PRO A 42 -7.62 -6.95 12.61
N GLY A 43 -7.98 -6.63 13.85
CA GLY A 43 -7.04 -6.13 14.87
C GLY A 43 -6.66 -4.65 14.71
N TRP A 44 -7.31 -3.90 13.81
CA TRP A 44 -7.04 -2.48 13.60
C TRP A 44 -7.24 -1.65 14.86
N ASP A 45 -8.37 -1.81 15.54
CA ASP A 45 -8.72 -1.02 16.71
C ASP A 45 -7.87 -1.38 17.92
N GLU A 46 -7.50 -2.66 18.05
CA GLU A 46 -6.60 -3.17 19.08
C GLU A 46 -5.19 -2.58 18.91
N ASP A 47 -4.63 -2.64 17.71
CA ASP A 47 -3.34 -2.04 17.40
C ASP A 47 -3.35 -0.53 17.63
N LEU A 48 -4.40 0.17 17.19
CA LEU A 48 -4.54 1.62 17.38
C LEU A 48 -4.62 1.98 18.88
N LYS A 49 -5.41 1.23 19.66
CA LYS A 49 -5.53 1.43 21.09
C LYS A 49 -4.18 1.21 21.79
N GLN A 50 -3.47 0.15 21.42
CA GLN A 50 -2.18 -0.20 22.01
C GLN A 50 -1.11 0.85 21.68
N LEU A 51 -1.03 1.33 20.44
CA LEU A 51 -0.11 2.41 20.06
C LEU A 51 -0.39 3.72 20.83
N LYS A 52 -1.65 4.09 20.99
CA LYS A 52 -2.04 5.27 21.79
C LYS A 52 -1.64 5.10 23.25
N HIS A 53 -1.84 3.91 23.80
CA HIS A 53 -1.44 3.59 25.16
C HIS A 53 0.09 3.69 25.34
N TYR A 54 0.87 3.09 24.47
CA TYR A 54 2.33 3.13 24.58
C TYR A 54 2.92 4.53 24.35
N ARG A 55 2.31 5.33 23.48
CA ARG A 55 2.66 6.75 23.35
C ARG A 55 2.43 7.50 24.66
N TRP A 56 1.32 7.23 25.34
CA TRP A 56 1.03 7.82 26.65
C TRP A 56 2.02 7.32 27.71
N VAL A 57 2.27 6.01 27.84
CA VAL A 57 3.26 5.43 28.78
C VAL A 57 4.63 6.06 28.60
N ARG A 58 5.12 6.11 27.35
CA ARG A 58 6.39 6.77 27.04
C ARG A 58 6.43 8.22 27.50
N ASN A 59 5.36 8.97 27.28
CA ASN A 59 5.30 10.37 27.68
C ASN A 59 5.31 10.51 29.22
N GLN A 60 4.62 9.64 29.95
CA GLN A 60 4.67 9.62 31.41
C GLN A 60 6.08 9.35 31.91
N ILE A 61 6.74 8.29 31.43
CA ILE A 61 8.10 7.94 31.85
C ILE A 61 9.11 9.08 31.58
N VAL A 62 8.94 9.82 30.49
CA VAL A 62 9.89 10.89 30.12
C VAL A 62 9.63 12.19 30.87
N HIS A 63 8.38 12.49 31.21
CA HIS A 63 7.98 13.83 31.72
C HIS A 63 7.57 13.82 33.19
N ASP A 64 7.18 12.67 33.74
CA ASP A 64 6.79 12.54 35.15
C ASP A 64 7.86 11.81 35.95
N PRO A 65 8.54 12.48 36.91
CA PRO A 65 9.59 11.88 37.73
C PRO A 65 9.14 10.65 38.55
N GLY A 66 7.82 10.52 38.81
CA GLY A 66 7.24 9.38 39.51
C GLY A 66 6.99 8.16 38.63
N CYS A 67 7.10 8.29 37.32
CA CYS A 67 6.83 7.24 36.36
C CYS A 67 8.15 6.62 35.87
N THR A 68 8.28 5.32 36.03
CA THR A 68 9.42 4.52 35.56
C THR A 68 8.96 3.33 34.74
N GLU A 69 9.87 2.66 34.03
CA GLU A 69 9.50 1.44 33.29
C GLU A 69 8.96 0.36 34.23
N GLU A 70 9.49 0.25 35.46
CA GLU A 70 9.08 -0.77 36.41
C GLU A 70 7.63 -0.62 36.91
N ASN A 71 7.13 0.64 36.97
CA ASN A 71 5.76 0.88 37.47
C ASN A 71 4.74 1.18 36.38
N MET A 72 5.19 1.44 35.12
CA MET A 72 4.33 1.80 34.01
C MET A 72 4.22 0.74 32.92
N CYS A 73 5.16 -0.20 32.86
CA CYS A 73 5.21 -1.20 31.81
C CYS A 73 4.90 -2.60 32.34
N GLU A 74 4.25 -3.41 31.50
CA GLU A 74 3.98 -4.80 31.77
C GLU A 74 4.95 -5.73 31.03
N TYR A 75 5.00 -6.98 31.50
CA TYR A 75 5.78 -8.00 30.80
C TYR A 75 5.20 -8.23 29.40
N GLY A 76 6.03 -8.00 28.38
CA GLY A 76 5.62 -8.17 26.98
C GLY A 76 5.47 -6.88 26.20
N ASP A 77 5.39 -5.70 26.85
CA ASP A 77 5.20 -4.41 26.15
C ASP A 77 6.35 -4.09 25.18
N ALA A 78 7.60 -4.27 25.63
CA ALA A 78 8.75 -4.12 24.75
C ALA A 78 8.73 -5.10 23.57
N GLN A 79 8.33 -6.33 23.80
CA GLN A 79 8.20 -7.35 22.76
C GLN A 79 7.10 -7.00 21.76
N TRP A 80 5.97 -6.47 22.22
CA TRP A 80 4.91 -6.02 21.35
C TRP A 80 5.39 -4.90 20.41
N LEU A 81 6.10 -3.90 20.93
CA LEU A 81 6.67 -2.80 20.14
C LEU A 81 7.65 -3.30 19.07
N ASP A 82 8.52 -4.25 19.42
CA ASP A 82 9.46 -4.84 18.46
C ASP A 82 8.74 -5.70 17.39
N ASN A 83 7.69 -6.41 17.77
CA ASN A 83 6.84 -7.15 16.83
C ASN A 83 6.11 -6.19 15.90
N PHE A 84 5.56 -5.10 16.43
CA PHE A 84 4.88 -4.09 15.62
C PHE A 84 5.85 -3.43 14.62
N ARG A 85 7.05 -3.07 15.07
CA ARG A 85 8.12 -2.58 14.19
C ARG A 85 8.44 -3.58 13.07
N SER A 86 8.54 -4.85 13.39
CA SER A 86 8.79 -5.92 12.40
C SER A 86 7.65 -6.05 11.40
N ARG A 87 6.40 -5.86 11.83
CA ARG A 87 5.23 -5.82 10.93
C ARG A 87 5.32 -4.65 9.94
N ILE A 88 5.72 -3.46 10.40
CA ILE A 88 5.94 -2.30 9.51
C ILE A 88 7.02 -2.62 8.48
N MET A 89 8.18 -3.14 8.91
CA MET A 89 9.30 -3.48 8.02
C MET A 89 8.93 -4.53 6.97
N SER A 90 8.02 -5.46 7.30
CA SER A 90 7.53 -6.50 6.38
C SER A 90 6.25 -6.12 5.63
N ALA A 91 5.78 -4.88 5.75
CA ALA A 91 4.52 -4.39 5.19
C ALA A 91 3.31 -5.28 5.58
N ASN A 92 3.27 -5.75 6.82
CA ASN A 92 2.18 -6.52 7.43
C ASN A 92 1.53 -5.76 8.61
N ASP A 93 1.80 -4.48 8.72
CA ASP A 93 1.17 -3.55 9.66
C ASP A 93 -0.24 -3.14 9.18
N PRO A 94 -1.07 -2.57 10.05
CA PRO A 94 -2.44 -2.21 9.72
C PRO A 94 -2.60 -1.34 8.48
N LEU A 95 -1.79 -0.30 8.34
CA LEU A 95 -1.87 0.61 7.19
C LEU A 95 -1.47 -0.06 5.87
N ALA A 96 -0.43 -0.90 5.90
CA ALA A 96 -0.01 -1.66 4.72
C ALA A 96 -1.07 -2.69 4.30
N LEU A 97 -1.66 -3.39 5.27
CA LEU A 97 -2.75 -4.35 5.02
C LEU A 97 -3.98 -3.65 4.45
N TYR A 98 -4.34 -2.47 4.98
CA TYR A 98 -5.43 -1.65 4.47
C TYR A 98 -5.19 -1.23 3.02
N ARG A 99 -3.98 -0.74 2.69
CA ARG A 99 -3.60 -0.37 1.31
C ARG A 99 -3.69 -1.57 0.37
N LYS A 100 -3.22 -2.77 0.81
CA LYS A 100 -3.33 -4.03 0.05
C LYS A 100 -4.79 -4.43 -0.18
N ALA A 101 -5.65 -4.32 0.84
CA ALA A 101 -7.06 -4.67 0.74
C ALA A 101 -7.84 -3.72 -0.20
N ARG A 102 -7.46 -2.44 -0.25
CA ARG A 102 -8.08 -1.46 -1.15
C ARG A 102 -7.57 -1.52 -2.59
N ASN A 103 -6.34 -1.95 -2.78
CA ASN A 103 -5.73 -2.06 -4.10
C ASN A 103 -5.18 -3.48 -4.28
N PRO A 104 -6.06 -4.50 -4.44
CA PRO A 104 -5.62 -5.86 -4.66
C PRO A 104 -4.82 -5.90 -5.96
N GLN A 105 -3.49 -5.99 -5.84
CA GLN A 105 -2.67 -6.28 -7.01
C GLN A 105 -3.13 -7.62 -7.58
N PRO A 106 -3.35 -7.72 -8.90
CA PRO A 106 -3.65 -8.99 -9.51
C PRO A 106 -2.51 -9.94 -9.14
N THR A 107 -2.85 -10.95 -8.35
CA THR A 107 -1.92 -12.04 -8.03
C THR A 107 -1.40 -12.54 -9.37
N GLN A 108 -0.13 -12.32 -9.67
CA GLN A 108 0.50 -12.96 -10.82
C GLN A 108 0.32 -14.46 -10.58
N ARG A 109 -0.69 -15.05 -11.24
CA ARG A 109 -0.77 -16.51 -11.32
C ARG A 109 0.61 -16.96 -11.76
N PRO A 110 1.22 -17.95 -11.08
CA PRO A 110 2.45 -18.54 -11.55
C PRO A 110 2.23 -18.82 -13.04
N ARG A 111 3.04 -18.21 -13.89
CA ARG A 111 3.03 -18.46 -15.33
C ARG A 111 3.28 -19.94 -15.44
N GLN A 112 2.23 -20.73 -15.65
CA GLN A 112 2.37 -22.14 -15.97
C GLN A 112 3.26 -22.15 -17.22
N THR A 113 4.49 -22.58 -17.03
CA THR A 113 5.41 -22.85 -18.13
C THR A 113 4.78 -24.02 -18.87
N TYR A 114 3.97 -23.67 -19.87
CA TYR A 114 3.46 -24.68 -20.80
C TYR A 114 4.68 -25.16 -21.57
N THR A 115 5.17 -26.33 -21.19
CA THR A 115 6.14 -27.07 -21.99
C THR A 115 5.34 -27.63 -23.17
N PRO A 116 5.52 -27.13 -24.40
CA PRO A 116 4.81 -27.69 -25.54
C PRO A 116 5.36 -29.08 -25.80
N GLU A 117 4.54 -30.11 -25.58
CA GLU A 117 4.81 -31.40 -26.16
C GLU A 117 4.94 -31.26 -27.68
N PRO A 118 5.96 -31.89 -28.34
CA PRO A 118 6.12 -31.84 -29.78
C PRO A 118 5.01 -32.66 -30.45
N ARG A 119 3.88 -31.99 -30.72
CA ARG A 119 2.86 -32.58 -31.61
C ARG A 119 3.33 -32.40 -33.03
N THR A 120 3.71 -33.51 -33.66
CA THR A 120 3.89 -33.59 -35.10
C THR A 120 2.56 -33.34 -35.82
N TYR A 121 2.34 -32.08 -36.20
CA TYR A 121 1.23 -31.74 -37.07
C TYR A 121 1.64 -31.81 -38.53
N THR A 122 1.11 -32.79 -39.22
CA THR A 122 1.16 -32.85 -40.69
C THR A 122 0.24 -31.78 -41.25
N TYR A 123 0.81 -30.68 -41.78
CA TYR A 123 0.04 -29.59 -42.39
C TYR A 123 -0.58 -30.03 -43.75
N PRO A 124 -1.89 -29.93 -43.97
CA PRO A 124 -2.41 -29.84 -45.30
C PRO A 124 -2.14 -28.45 -45.87
N ARG A 125 -1.43 -28.43 -47.00
CA ARG A 125 -1.08 -27.22 -47.78
C ARG A 125 -2.34 -26.46 -48.16
N ARG A 126 -2.63 -25.33 -47.50
CA ARG A 126 -3.70 -24.40 -47.91
C ARG A 126 -3.13 -23.24 -48.70
N THR A 127 -3.59 -23.07 -49.91
CA THR A 127 -3.32 -21.97 -50.81
C THR A 127 -3.80 -20.66 -50.21
N SER A 128 -2.89 -19.67 -50.19
CA SER A 128 -3.11 -18.32 -49.67
C SER A 128 -4.00 -17.49 -50.60
N ALA A 129 -5.10 -16.96 -50.08
CA ALA A 129 -5.82 -15.82 -50.67
C ALA A 129 -5.42 -14.52 -49.96
N PRO A 130 -5.27 -13.39 -50.65
CA PRO A 130 -4.80 -12.15 -50.03
C PRO A 130 -5.90 -11.47 -49.23
N GLN A 131 -5.67 -11.28 -47.94
CA GLN A 131 -6.58 -10.51 -47.06
C GLN A 131 -6.22 -9.02 -47.12
N ARG A 132 -7.10 -8.23 -47.71
CA ARG A 132 -7.04 -6.78 -47.75
C ARG A 132 -7.27 -6.21 -46.34
N SER A 133 -6.30 -5.55 -45.76
CA SER A 133 -6.46 -4.74 -44.55
C SER A 133 -7.05 -3.35 -44.92
N ALA A 134 -8.33 -3.17 -44.70
CA ALA A 134 -8.99 -1.86 -44.73
C ALA A 134 -9.48 -1.56 -43.32
N GLY A 135 -8.91 -0.57 -42.62
CA GLY A 135 -9.47 -0.20 -41.33
C GLY A 135 -8.75 0.85 -40.48
N CYS A 136 -7.60 1.40 -40.89
CA CYS A 136 -6.90 2.38 -40.05
C CYS A 136 -6.89 3.84 -40.57
N LEU A 137 -7.25 4.07 -41.83
CA LEU A 137 -7.23 5.41 -42.44
C LEU A 137 -8.51 6.24 -42.18
N THR A 138 -9.64 5.59 -41.97
CA THR A 138 -10.93 6.29 -41.77
C THR A 138 -11.05 6.97 -40.40
N TYR A 139 -10.38 6.47 -39.36
CA TYR A 139 -10.43 7.08 -38.02
C TYR A 139 -9.62 8.40 -37.95
N ILE A 140 -8.47 8.47 -38.62
CA ILE A 140 -7.61 9.65 -38.61
C ILE A 140 -8.29 10.82 -39.36
N ILE A 141 -8.99 10.57 -40.45
CA ILE A 141 -9.71 11.60 -41.22
C ILE A 141 -10.88 12.16 -40.38
N GLY A 142 -11.60 11.34 -39.64
CA GLY A 142 -12.69 11.79 -38.77
C GLY A 142 -12.22 12.74 -37.66
N VAL A 143 -11.10 12.45 -37.00
CA VAL A 143 -10.55 13.30 -35.95
C VAL A 143 -10.07 14.65 -36.49
N LEU A 144 -9.43 14.69 -37.66
CA LEU A 144 -8.99 15.94 -38.30
C LEU A 144 -10.15 16.86 -38.66
N LEU A 145 -11.27 16.33 -39.16
CA LEU A 145 -12.45 17.12 -39.50
C LEU A 145 -13.10 17.75 -38.26
N VAL A 146 -13.12 17.07 -37.14
CA VAL A 146 -13.66 17.61 -35.88
C VAL A 146 -12.78 18.75 -35.36
N ILE A 147 -11.46 18.64 -35.44
CA ILE A 147 -10.52 19.69 -34.99
C ILE A 147 -10.67 20.95 -35.84
N VAL A 148 -10.81 20.81 -37.18
CA VAL A 148 -11.02 21.93 -38.08
C VAL A 148 -12.36 22.64 -37.83
N ALA A 149 -13.43 21.88 -37.57
CA ALA A 149 -14.74 22.46 -37.26
C ALA A 149 -14.73 23.23 -35.92
N VAL A 150 -14.06 22.75 -34.91
CA VAL A 150 -13.94 23.45 -33.63
C VAL A 150 -13.09 24.72 -33.76
N ALA A 151 -12.00 24.67 -34.50
CA ALA A 151 -11.15 25.83 -34.75
C ALA A 151 -11.91 26.94 -35.53
N TRP A 152 -12.80 26.54 -36.43
CA TRP A 152 -13.61 27.51 -37.20
C TRP A 152 -14.67 28.22 -36.36
N ILE A 153 -15.29 27.48 -35.40
CA ILE A 153 -16.26 28.04 -34.46
C ILE A 153 -15.59 29.01 -33.48
N VAL A 154 -14.37 28.75 -33.02
CA VAL A 154 -13.65 29.61 -32.09
C VAL A 154 -13.14 30.89 -32.81
N SER A 155 -12.93 30.84 -34.12
CA SER A 155 -12.44 32.01 -34.92
C SER A 155 -13.57 32.95 -35.38
N THR A 156 -14.85 32.55 -35.22
CA THR A 156 -16.03 33.33 -35.64
C THR A 156 -16.82 33.93 -34.47
N PHE A 157 -16.36 33.71 -33.22
CA PHE A 157 -16.87 34.33 -32.00
C PHE A 157 -15.75 35.16 -31.34
#